data_ee00b7b6efa09eb7967c389c96abbd39
#
_entry.id   ee00b7b6efa09eb7967c389c96abbd39
#
_cell.length_a   1.000
_cell.length_b   1.000
_cell.length_c   1.000
_cell.angle_alpha   90.00
_cell.angle_beta   90.00
_cell.angle_gamma   90.00
#
_symmetry.space_group_name_H-M   'P 1'
#
loop_
_entity.id
_entity.type
_entity.pdbx_description
1 polymer ?
#
loop_
_entity_poly.entity_id
_entity_poly.type
_entity_poly.pdbx_seq_one_letter_code
_entity_poly.pdbx_strand_id
1 'polypeptide(L)'
;MSNCIFCNLPPQRIVHEYKHFYVIRDASPVTPLHSLMITKRHVVSYFQCSKAELEEIPIILDTQKTELKYLDNEIRGYNIGMNIGEDAGQSIFHCHIHIIPRREDDTPNPRGCLLYTSDAADE
;
A
#
# COMPACT_ATOMS: atom_id res chain seq x y z
N MET A 1 7.62 -18.14 -7.14
CA MET A 1 7.28 -17.95 -5.73
C MET A 1 8.43 -17.39 -4.95
N SER A 2 9.53 -18.11 -4.96
CA SER A 2 10.67 -17.74 -4.14
C SER A 2 11.26 -16.38 -4.52
N ASN A 3 11.01 -15.90 -5.74
CA ASN A 3 11.55 -14.62 -6.19
C ASN A 3 10.66 -13.43 -5.88
N CYS A 4 9.46 -13.67 -5.37
CA CYS A 4 8.55 -12.57 -5.08
C CYS A 4 9.01 -11.86 -3.80
N ILE A 5 9.29 -10.56 -3.93
CA ILE A 5 9.78 -9.82 -2.77
C ILE A 5 8.71 -9.69 -1.68
N PHE A 6 7.43 -9.70 -2.05
CA PHE A 6 6.35 -9.61 -1.06
C PHE A 6 6.02 -10.95 -0.41
N CYS A 7 6.42 -12.07 -1.03
CA CYS A 7 6.36 -13.35 -0.36
C CYS A 7 7.50 -13.52 0.65
N ASN A 8 8.54 -12.73 0.53
CA ASN A 8 9.78 -12.89 1.29
C ASN A 8 10.12 -11.62 2.07
N LEU A 9 9.13 -10.96 2.63
CA LEU A 9 9.37 -9.73 3.38
C LEU A 9 10.25 -9.98 4.59
N PRO A 10 11.32 -9.17 4.77
CA PRO A 10 12.09 -9.25 6.00
C PRO A 10 11.20 -8.86 7.17
N PRO A 11 11.25 -9.61 8.28
CA PRO A 11 10.36 -9.31 9.41
C PRO A 11 10.49 -7.89 9.94
N GLN A 12 11.69 -7.30 9.87
CA GLN A 12 11.90 -5.96 10.38
C GLN A 12 11.21 -4.88 9.56
N ARG A 13 10.79 -5.20 8.34
CA ARG A 13 10.04 -4.24 7.51
C ARG A 13 8.56 -4.21 7.85
N ILE A 14 8.05 -5.24 8.51
CA ILE A 14 6.62 -5.37 8.80
C ILE A 14 6.31 -4.50 10.01
N VAL A 15 5.50 -3.45 9.80
CA VAL A 15 5.11 -2.57 10.91
C VAL A 15 3.85 -3.05 11.59
N HIS A 16 2.99 -3.77 10.86
CA HIS A 16 1.78 -4.36 11.43
C HIS A 16 1.49 -5.66 10.73
N GLU A 17 0.97 -6.61 11.49
CA GLU A 17 0.48 -7.87 10.94
C GLU A 17 -0.99 -8.00 11.28
N TYR A 18 -1.81 -8.19 10.24
CA TYR A 18 -3.23 -8.46 10.39
C TYR A 18 -3.47 -9.92 10.04
N LYS A 19 -4.73 -10.34 10.09
CA LYS A 19 -5.01 -11.74 9.82
C LYS A 19 -4.61 -12.15 8.40
N HIS A 20 -4.91 -11.30 7.43
CA HIS A 20 -4.68 -11.63 6.02
C HIS A 20 -3.71 -10.71 5.31
N PHE A 21 -3.19 -9.70 5.99
CA PHE A 21 -2.31 -8.70 5.39
C PHE A 21 -1.16 -8.37 6.30
N TYR A 22 -0.03 -7.99 5.69
CA TYR A 22 1.03 -7.26 6.36
C TYR A 22 0.95 -5.80 5.93
N VAL A 23 1.41 -4.91 6.79
CA VAL A 23 1.59 -3.50 6.42
C VAL A 23 3.07 -3.18 6.57
N ILE A 24 3.62 -2.56 5.53
CA ILE A 24 5.01 -2.07 5.55
C ILE A 24 5.00 -0.60 5.15
N ARG A 25 6.11 0.11 5.43
CA ARG A 25 6.32 1.44 4.85
C ARG A 25 7.10 1.25 3.57
N ASP A 26 6.71 2.00 2.54
CA ASP A 26 7.34 1.86 1.23
C ASP A 26 8.80 2.30 1.31
N ALA A 27 9.70 1.53 0.70
CA ALA A 27 11.13 1.84 0.70
C ALA A 27 11.45 3.05 -0.16
N SER A 28 10.59 3.34 -1.14
CA SER A 28 10.73 4.50 -2.04
C SER A 28 9.46 5.32 -1.98
N PRO A 29 9.20 5.99 -0.86
CA PRO A 29 7.88 6.60 -0.64
C PRO A 29 7.64 7.80 -1.54
N VAL A 30 6.38 7.92 -1.99
CA VAL A 30 5.93 9.12 -2.69
C VAL A 30 5.89 10.29 -1.71
N THR A 31 5.40 10.02 -0.50
CA THR A 31 5.41 10.99 0.59
C THR A 31 5.83 10.24 1.86
N PRO A 32 6.25 10.96 2.91
CA PRO A 32 6.58 10.29 4.16
C PRO A 32 5.42 9.44 4.68
N LEU A 33 5.74 8.25 5.17
CA LEU A 33 4.79 7.28 5.70
C LEU A 33 3.91 6.61 4.65
N HIS A 34 4.26 6.72 3.37
CA HIS A 34 3.65 5.94 2.30
C HIS A 34 3.68 4.47 2.69
N SER A 35 2.53 3.83 2.74
CA SER A 35 2.39 2.48 3.27
C SER A 35 1.82 1.55 2.23
N LEU A 36 2.13 0.26 2.40
CA LEU A 36 1.59 -0.79 1.54
C LEU A 36 0.90 -1.82 2.42
N MET A 37 -0.31 -2.19 2.03
CA MET A 37 -1.01 -3.35 2.59
C MET A 37 -0.79 -4.50 1.62
N ILE A 38 -0.19 -5.58 2.09
CA ILE A 38 0.24 -6.68 1.23
C ILE A 38 -0.44 -7.95 1.69
N THR A 39 -1.11 -8.67 0.79
CA THR A 39 -1.75 -9.93 1.17
C THR A 39 -0.70 -10.94 1.63
N LYS A 40 -1.04 -11.74 2.64
CA LYS A 40 -0.16 -12.82 3.06
C LYS A 40 -0.10 -13.90 2.00
N ARG A 41 -1.25 -14.24 1.39
CA ARG A 41 -1.28 -15.21 0.29
C ARG A 41 -0.73 -14.54 -0.97
N HIS A 42 -0.05 -15.33 -1.78
CA HIS A 42 0.42 -14.84 -3.07
C HIS A 42 -0.74 -14.88 -4.06
N VAL A 43 -1.45 -13.77 -4.15
CA VAL A 43 -2.43 -13.55 -5.21
C VAL A 43 -2.01 -12.30 -5.95
N VAL A 44 -2.34 -12.24 -7.25
CA VAL A 44 -1.80 -11.17 -8.08
C VAL A 44 -2.55 -9.86 -7.86
N SER A 45 -3.88 -9.92 -7.68
CA SER A 45 -4.66 -8.69 -7.62
C SER A 45 -5.84 -8.84 -6.69
N TYR A 46 -6.50 -7.70 -6.47
CA TYR A 46 -7.75 -7.60 -5.73
C TYR A 46 -8.76 -8.66 -6.19
N PHE A 47 -8.79 -8.93 -7.48
CA PHE A 47 -9.82 -9.81 -8.04
C PHE A 47 -9.60 -11.29 -7.68
N GLN A 48 -8.42 -11.65 -7.19
CA GLN A 48 -8.16 -12.99 -6.70
C GLN A 48 -8.24 -13.11 -5.18
N CYS A 49 -8.53 -12.00 -4.49
CA CYS A 49 -8.66 -12.05 -3.04
C CYS A 49 -9.90 -12.81 -2.62
N SER A 50 -9.81 -13.49 -1.49
CA SER A 50 -10.95 -14.18 -0.90
C SER A 50 -11.90 -13.18 -0.26
N LYS A 51 -13.11 -13.64 0.04
CA LYS A 51 -14.08 -12.81 0.75
C LYS A 51 -13.52 -12.34 2.09
N ALA A 52 -12.84 -13.21 2.81
CA ALA A 52 -12.27 -12.85 4.11
C ALA A 52 -11.19 -11.79 3.96
N GLU A 53 -10.37 -11.89 2.92
CA GLU A 53 -9.36 -10.88 2.64
C GLU A 53 -10.01 -9.54 2.32
N LEU A 54 -11.01 -9.56 1.46
CA LEU A 54 -11.70 -8.33 1.08
C LEU A 54 -12.38 -7.66 2.26
N GLU A 55 -12.93 -8.46 3.17
CA GLU A 55 -13.61 -7.92 4.34
C GLU A 55 -12.64 -7.26 5.32
N GLU A 56 -11.38 -7.65 5.32
CA GLU A 56 -10.41 -7.07 6.22
C GLU A 56 -9.89 -5.71 5.73
N ILE A 57 -9.96 -5.44 4.43
CA ILE A 57 -9.40 -4.22 3.86
C ILE A 57 -9.92 -2.95 4.55
N PRO A 58 -11.23 -2.73 4.68
CA PRO A 58 -11.68 -1.50 5.32
C PRO A 58 -11.28 -1.40 6.80
N ILE A 59 -11.16 -2.53 7.48
CA ILE A 59 -10.71 -2.52 8.87
C ILE A 59 -9.28 -2.03 8.96
N ILE A 60 -8.41 -2.51 8.07
CA ILE A 60 -7.01 -2.12 8.05
C ILE A 60 -6.87 -0.65 7.65
N LEU A 61 -7.62 -0.21 6.64
CA LEU A 61 -7.57 1.18 6.21
C LEU A 61 -7.95 2.12 7.36
N ASP A 62 -8.96 1.75 8.12
CA ASP A 62 -9.43 2.57 9.23
C ASP A 62 -8.37 2.66 10.33
N THR A 63 -7.78 1.52 10.70
CA THR A 63 -6.76 1.53 11.75
C THR A 63 -5.49 2.22 11.29
N GLN A 64 -5.10 2.07 10.03
CA GLN A 64 -3.91 2.74 9.52
C GLN A 64 -4.12 4.25 9.42
N LYS A 65 -5.32 4.68 9.04
CA LYS A 65 -5.64 6.10 9.02
C LYS A 65 -5.41 6.72 10.40
N THR A 66 -5.90 6.07 11.43
CA THR A 66 -5.75 6.56 12.80
C THR A 66 -4.27 6.60 13.21
N GLU A 67 -3.53 5.54 12.92
CA GLU A 67 -2.13 5.47 13.29
C GLU A 67 -1.30 6.50 12.55
N LEU A 68 -1.51 6.64 11.25
CA LEU A 68 -0.75 7.58 10.45
C LEU A 68 -0.97 9.01 10.92
N LYS A 69 -2.22 9.35 11.23
CA LYS A 69 -2.53 10.68 11.76
C LYS A 69 -1.86 10.92 13.11
N TYR A 70 -1.79 9.89 13.94
CA TYR A 70 -1.10 9.98 15.21
C TYR A 70 0.39 10.22 15.02
N LEU A 71 1.01 9.53 14.04
CA LEU A 71 2.43 9.68 13.77
C LEU A 71 2.76 11.04 13.16
N ASP A 72 1.84 11.61 12.40
CA ASP A 72 2.06 12.91 11.76
C ASP A 72 0.72 13.62 11.61
N ASN A 73 0.45 14.58 12.50
CA ASN A 73 -0.82 15.28 12.50
C ASN A 73 -0.96 16.28 11.37
N GLU A 74 0.09 16.48 10.56
CA GLU A 74 -0.01 17.32 9.36
C GLU A 74 -0.68 16.60 8.20
N ILE A 75 -0.89 15.30 8.31
CA ILE A 75 -1.59 14.55 7.26
C ILE A 75 -3.02 15.02 7.15
N ARG A 76 -3.44 15.37 5.93
CA ARG A 76 -4.77 15.92 5.68
C ARG A 76 -5.57 15.12 4.67
N GLY A 77 -4.97 14.14 4.02
CA GLY A 77 -5.67 13.33 3.03
C GLY A 77 -4.88 12.09 2.70
N TYR A 78 -5.46 11.25 1.87
CA TYR A 78 -4.83 9.99 1.48
C TYR A 78 -5.15 9.69 0.03
N ASN A 79 -4.17 9.17 -0.69
CA ASN A 79 -4.44 8.46 -1.94
C ASN A 79 -4.39 6.98 -1.63
N ILE A 80 -5.46 6.27 -1.94
CA ILE A 80 -5.57 4.85 -1.66
C ILE A 80 -5.90 4.15 -2.95
N GLY A 81 -5.13 3.13 -3.30
CA GLY A 81 -5.41 2.41 -4.53
C GLY A 81 -4.39 1.36 -4.82
N MET A 82 -4.61 0.67 -5.93
CA MET A 82 -3.71 -0.37 -6.39
C MET A 82 -3.66 -0.37 -7.91
N ASN A 83 -2.54 -0.80 -8.43
CA ASN A 83 -2.38 -1.01 -9.87
C ASN A 83 -2.62 -2.49 -10.15
N ILE A 84 -3.47 -2.79 -11.11
CA ILE A 84 -3.82 -4.15 -11.46
C ILE A 84 -3.52 -4.35 -12.93
N GLY A 85 -2.57 -5.24 -13.21
CA GLY A 85 -2.15 -5.53 -14.56
C GLY A 85 -0.99 -4.67 -15.01
N GLU A 86 -0.21 -5.21 -15.94
CA GLU A 86 0.99 -4.53 -16.43
C GLU A 86 0.65 -3.20 -17.08
N ASP A 87 -0.44 -3.17 -17.85
CA ASP A 87 -0.82 -1.95 -18.55
C ASP A 87 -1.27 -0.84 -17.61
N ALA A 88 -1.60 -1.18 -16.38
CA ALA A 88 -1.99 -0.21 -15.36
C ALA A 88 -0.81 0.14 -14.44
N GLY A 89 0.39 -0.36 -14.75
CA GLY A 89 1.58 -0.01 -14.01
C GLY A 89 1.96 -0.96 -12.90
N GLN A 90 1.31 -2.13 -12.82
CA GLN A 90 1.69 -3.10 -11.81
C GLN A 90 3.05 -3.69 -12.17
N SER A 91 4.02 -3.57 -11.27
CA SER A 91 5.35 -4.11 -11.51
C SER A 91 5.68 -5.29 -10.58
N ILE A 92 5.03 -5.35 -9.42
CA ILE A 92 5.16 -6.49 -8.51
C ILE A 92 3.82 -7.22 -8.50
N PHE A 93 3.85 -8.49 -8.96
CA PHE A 93 2.61 -9.23 -9.19
C PHE A 93 2.19 -10.02 -7.97
N HIS A 94 2.01 -9.28 -6.89
CA HIS A 94 1.53 -9.76 -5.62
C HIS A 94 0.65 -8.63 -5.07
N CYS A 95 -0.61 -8.92 -4.79
CA CYS A 95 -1.61 -7.90 -4.45
C CYS A 95 -1.14 -6.99 -3.32
N HIS A 96 -1.14 -5.70 -3.59
CA HIS A 96 -0.78 -4.71 -2.59
C HIS A 96 -1.57 -3.43 -2.84
N ILE A 97 -1.91 -2.76 -1.75
CA ILE A 97 -2.71 -1.55 -1.78
C ILE A 97 -1.88 -0.42 -1.21
N HIS A 98 -1.76 0.65 -1.96
CA HIS A 98 -1.02 1.84 -1.52
C HIS A 98 -1.90 2.69 -0.61
N ILE A 99 -1.29 3.19 0.47
CA ILE A 99 -1.88 4.21 1.31
C ILE A 99 -0.86 5.32 1.34
N ILE A 100 -1.15 6.41 0.63
CA ILE A 100 -0.21 7.51 0.46
C ILE A 100 -0.74 8.73 1.20
N PRO A 101 -0.18 9.04 2.38
CA PRO A 101 -0.63 10.22 3.13
C PRO A 101 -0.28 11.49 2.38
N ARG A 102 -1.20 12.45 2.39
CA ARG A 102 -0.97 13.72 1.70
C ARG A 102 -1.04 14.86 2.71
N ARG A 103 -0.23 15.88 2.44
CA ARG A 103 -0.14 17.07 3.28
C ARG A 103 -0.28 18.29 2.39
N GLU A 104 -0.52 19.42 3.02
CA GLU A 104 -0.66 20.67 2.27
C GLU A 104 0.63 20.94 1.49
N ASP A 105 0.47 21.21 0.21
CA ASP A 105 1.58 21.62 -0.67
C ASP A 105 2.69 20.57 -0.80
N ASP A 106 2.38 19.28 -0.58
CA ASP A 106 3.39 18.25 -0.74
C ASP A 106 3.67 17.95 -2.21
N THR A 107 2.85 18.45 -3.11
CA THR A 107 3.06 18.34 -4.55
C THR A 107 2.33 19.51 -5.22
N PRO A 108 2.88 20.04 -6.33
CA PRO A 108 2.21 21.14 -7.03
C PRO A 108 0.83 20.75 -7.56
N ASN A 109 0.63 19.50 -7.97
CA ASN A 109 -0.63 19.08 -8.55
C ASN A 109 -0.93 17.65 -8.13
N PRO A 110 -1.77 17.46 -7.11
CA PRO A 110 -2.05 16.09 -6.61
C PRO A 110 -2.99 15.28 -7.50
N ARG A 111 -3.68 15.92 -8.44
CA ARG A 111 -4.61 15.19 -9.30
C ARG A 111 -3.88 14.18 -10.13
N GLY A 112 -4.36 12.94 -10.14
CA GLY A 112 -3.76 11.88 -10.92
C GLY A 112 -2.41 11.42 -10.42
N CYS A 113 -1.98 11.91 -9.24
CA CYS A 113 -0.68 11.60 -8.70
C CYS A 113 -0.46 10.10 -8.56
N LEU A 114 -1.49 9.36 -8.18
CA LEU A 114 -1.40 7.92 -7.99
C LEU A 114 -1.14 7.18 -9.31
N LEU A 115 -1.55 7.77 -10.43
CA LEU A 115 -1.52 7.09 -11.71
C LEU A 115 -0.12 6.80 -12.21
N TYR A 116 0.85 7.60 -11.84
CA TYR A 116 2.20 7.38 -12.36
C TYR A 116 3.28 7.44 -11.32
N THR A 117 2.94 7.22 -10.06
CA THR A 117 3.95 7.23 -9.02
C THR A 117 4.09 5.90 -8.32
N SER A 118 3.06 5.06 -8.33
CA SER A 118 2.97 3.99 -7.36
C SER A 118 3.96 2.86 -7.59
N ASP A 119 3.76 2.02 -8.62
CA ASP A 119 4.56 0.81 -8.70
C ASP A 119 6.01 1.09 -9.07
N ALA A 120 6.27 2.22 -9.74
CA ALA A 120 7.64 2.61 -10.01
C ALA A 120 8.42 2.81 -8.71
N ALA A 121 7.76 3.28 -7.66
CA ALA A 121 8.41 3.49 -6.37
C ALA A 121 8.67 2.17 -5.64
N ASP A 122 7.95 1.12 -5.99
CA ASP A 122 8.12 -0.19 -5.34
C ASP A 122 9.38 -0.91 -5.77
N GLU A 123 9.93 -0.50 -6.90
CA GLU A 123 11.13 -1.14 -7.41
C GLU A 123 12.37 -0.52 -6.82
#